data_1bdf0946a07f16a430660ecd8b4ac7c0
#
_entry.id   1bdf0946a07f16a430660ecd8b4ac7c0
#
_cell.length_a   1.000
_cell.length_b   1.000
_cell.length_c   1.000
_cell.angle_alpha   90.00
_cell.angle_beta   90.00
_cell.angle_gamma   90.00
#
_symmetry.space_group_name_H-M   'P 1'
#
loop_
_entity.id
_entity.type
_entity.pdbx_description
1 polymer ?
#
loop_
_entity_poly.entity_id
_entity_poly.type
_entity_poly.pdbx_seq_one_letter_code
_entity_poly.pdbx_strand_id
1 'polypeptide(L)'
;MTLNDIYTCSPVEVDQWLRSHSYVIPTSIDTPEELSYASVVMAELVNWYAYLSSLLGSMKYLVREAKDRKDKKLADDLIDKKELIYLSMETANKQRETLSRMVTIKQIANEELKSLSLL
;
A
#
# COMPACT_ATOMS: atom_id res chain seq x y z
N MET A 1 -9.78 -9.61 2.57
CA MET A 1 -9.37 -10.56 3.63
C MET A 1 -9.53 -9.88 4.99
N THR A 2 -10.16 -10.55 5.92
CA THR A 2 -10.34 -10.05 7.30
C THR A 2 -9.16 -10.49 8.17
N LEU A 3 -9.06 -9.94 9.39
CA LEU A 3 -8.07 -10.37 10.37
C LEU A 3 -8.19 -11.88 10.66
N ASN A 4 -9.40 -12.40 10.77
CA ASN A 4 -9.63 -13.83 11.00
C ASN A 4 -9.14 -14.68 9.83
N ASP A 5 -9.34 -14.23 8.59
CA ASP A 5 -8.83 -14.91 7.40
C ASP A 5 -7.30 -14.97 7.42
N ILE A 6 -6.64 -13.89 7.78
CA ILE A 6 -5.18 -13.83 7.91
C ILE A 6 -4.70 -14.79 9.00
N TYR A 7 -5.40 -14.85 10.11
CA TYR A 7 -5.09 -15.76 11.20
C TYR A 7 -5.14 -17.23 10.77
N THR A 8 -6.12 -17.60 9.94
CA THR A 8 -6.36 -18.98 9.52
C THR A 8 -5.61 -19.41 8.25
N CYS A 9 -5.22 -18.44 7.39
CA CYS A 9 -4.49 -18.71 6.16
C CYS A 9 -3.01 -19.02 6.42
N SER A 10 -2.34 -19.67 5.45
CA SER A 10 -0.89 -19.83 5.50
C SER A 10 -0.17 -18.55 5.10
N PRO A 11 1.12 -18.37 5.44
CA PRO A 11 1.91 -17.23 4.96
C PRO A 11 1.93 -17.11 3.43
N VAL A 12 1.96 -18.24 2.71
CA VAL A 12 1.92 -18.27 1.24
C VAL A 12 0.60 -17.69 0.71
N GLU A 13 -0.52 -18.04 1.32
CA GLU A 13 -1.83 -17.52 0.94
C GLU A 13 -1.95 -16.01 1.22
N VAL A 14 -1.40 -15.55 2.33
CA VAL A 14 -1.34 -14.12 2.65
C VAL A 14 -0.49 -13.37 1.63
N ASP A 15 0.68 -13.90 1.26
CA ASP A 15 1.54 -13.31 0.24
C ASP A 15 0.83 -13.21 -1.12
N GLN A 16 0.13 -14.27 -1.54
CA GLN A 16 -0.65 -14.27 -2.78
C GLN A 16 -1.74 -13.21 -2.76
N TRP A 17 -2.44 -13.07 -1.66
CA TRP A 17 -3.47 -12.05 -1.50
C TRP A 17 -2.88 -10.63 -1.59
N LEU A 18 -1.75 -10.39 -0.92
CA LEU A 18 -1.07 -9.09 -0.96
C LEU A 18 -0.62 -8.74 -2.39
N ARG A 19 -0.09 -9.71 -3.13
CA ARG A 19 0.33 -9.54 -4.52
C ARG A 19 -0.84 -9.27 -5.46
N SER A 20 -2.04 -9.76 -5.14
CA SER A 20 -3.25 -9.50 -5.94
C SER A 20 -3.65 -8.01 -5.93
N HIS A 21 -3.13 -7.23 -4.98
CA HIS A 21 -3.35 -5.78 -4.86
C HIS A 21 -2.21 -4.96 -5.47
N SER A 22 -1.54 -5.51 -6.48
CA SER A 22 -0.51 -4.78 -7.21
C SER A 22 -1.12 -3.71 -8.11
N TYR A 23 -0.52 -2.52 -8.11
CA TYR A 23 -0.95 -1.41 -8.96
C TYR A 23 0.11 -1.15 -10.02
N VAL A 24 -0.35 -0.90 -11.25
CA VAL A 24 0.53 -0.49 -12.34
C VAL A 24 0.79 1.01 -12.20
N ILE A 25 2.06 1.35 -11.94
CA ILE A 25 2.47 2.73 -11.76
C ILE A 25 2.93 3.28 -13.10
N PRO A 26 2.34 4.37 -13.61
CA PRO A 26 2.78 4.96 -14.86
C PRO A 26 4.21 5.50 -14.74
N THR A 27 4.97 5.43 -15.84
CA THR A 27 6.33 5.98 -15.91
C THR A 27 6.33 7.46 -16.26
N SER A 28 5.23 7.96 -16.80
CA SER A 28 5.06 9.38 -17.15
C SER A 28 3.57 9.75 -17.09
N ILE A 29 3.30 11.04 -16.96
CA ILE A 29 1.94 11.59 -16.99
C ILE A 29 1.93 12.69 -18.05
N ASP A 30 1.45 12.35 -19.27
CA ASP A 30 1.48 13.24 -20.41
C ASP A 30 0.11 13.77 -20.84
N THR A 31 -0.97 13.06 -20.50
CA THR A 31 -2.34 13.41 -20.86
C THR A 31 -3.21 13.68 -19.64
N PRO A 32 -4.33 14.44 -19.78
CA PRO A 32 -5.30 14.62 -18.70
C PRO A 32 -5.87 13.30 -18.19
N GLU A 33 -6.08 12.32 -19.06
CA GLU A 33 -6.58 10.99 -18.70
C GLU A 33 -5.57 10.24 -17.83
N GLU A 34 -4.28 10.31 -18.17
CA GLU A 34 -3.20 9.72 -17.37
C GLU A 34 -3.09 10.39 -16.00
N LEU A 35 -3.26 11.71 -15.95
CA LEU A 35 -3.27 12.45 -14.68
C LEU A 35 -4.45 12.02 -13.80
N SER A 36 -5.63 11.88 -14.39
CA SER A 36 -6.82 11.40 -13.69
C SER A 36 -6.63 9.97 -13.16
N TYR A 37 -6.08 9.09 -13.98
CA TYR A 37 -5.76 7.71 -13.59
C TYR A 37 -4.75 7.67 -12.44
N ALA A 38 -3.69 8.46 -12.52
CA ALA A 38 -2.69 8.55 -11.46
C ALA A 38 -3.30 9.00 -10.13
N SER A 39 -4.22 9.96 -10.17
CA SER A 39 -4.93 10.45 -8.98
C SER A 39 -5.80 9.37 -8.35
N VAL A 40 -6.49 8.56 -9.17
CA VAL A 40 -7.29 7.42 -8.69
C VAL A 40 -6.39 6.38 -8.03
N VAL A 41 -5.28 6.02 -8.67
CA VAL A 41 -4.33 5.03 -8.12
C VAL A 41 -3.73 5.53 -6.80
N MET A 42 -3.40 6.83 -6.71
CA MET A 42 -2.92 7.42 -5.45
C MET A 42 -3.93 7.26 -4.32
N ALA A 43 -5.21 7.53 -4.58
CA ALA A 43 -6.26 7.37 -3.58
C ALA A 43 -6.40 5.90 -3.14
N GLU A 44 -6.34 4.97 -4.09
CA GLU A 44 -6.39 3.54 -3.79
C GLU A 44 -5.18 3.09 -2.96
N LEU A 45 -3.98 3.59 -3.27
CA LEU A 45 -2.76 3.29 -2.51
C LEU A 45 -2.84 3.82 -1.08
N VAL A 46 -3.39 5.02 -0.87
CA VAL A 46 -3.61 5.58 0.47
C VAL A 46 -4.56 4.70 1.27
N ASN A 47 -5.67 4.27 0.67
CA ASN A 47 -6.63 3.40 1.32
C ASN A 47 -6.04 2.03 1.64
N TRP A 48 -5.28 1.48 0.72
CA TRP A 48 -4.58 0.20 0.89
C TRP A 48 -3.56 0.28 2.04
N TYR A 49 -2.75 1.33 2.06
CA TYR A 49 -1.80 1.58 3.15
C TYR A 49 -2.50 1.66 4.50
N ALA A 50 -3.59 2.42 4.59
CA ALA A 50 -4.35 2.59 5.83
C ALA A 50 -4.92 1.25 6.32
N TYR A 51 -5.45 0.44 5.41
CA TYR A 51 -5.98 -0.88 5.73
C TYR A 51 -4.87 -1.82 6.24
N LEU A 52 -3.73 -1.86 5.55
CA LEU A 52 -2.59 -2.68 5.97
C LEU A 52 -2.02 -2.21 7.32
N SER A 53 -1.97 -0.91 7.55
CA SER A 53 -1.53 -0.33 8.83
C SER A 53 -2.44 -0.78 9.99
N SER A 54 -3.75 -0.79 9.77
CA SER A 54 -4.73 -1.28 10.73
C SER A 54 -4.55 -2.77 11.02
N LEU A 55 -4.38 -3.59 9.98
CA LEU A 55 -4.10 -5.02 10.14
C LEU A 55 -2.80 -5.25 10.93
N LEU A 56 -1.76 -4.49 10.61
CA LEU A 56 -0.47 -4.60 11.28
C LEU A 56 -0.59 -4.34 12.78
N GLY A 57 -1.37 -3.32 13.17
CA GLY A 57 -1.65 -3.03 14.57
C GLY A 57 -2.32 -4.20 15.29
N SER A 58 -3.33 -4.80 14.66
CA SER A 58 -4.03 -5.97 15.20
C SER A 58 -3.12 -7.20 15.26
N MET A 59 -2.26 -7.40 14.24
CA MET A 59 -1.30 -8.52 14.21
C MET A 59 -0.27 -8.43 15.33
N LYS A 60 0.19 -7.23 15.68
CA LYS A 60 1.11 -7.03 16.81
C LYS A 60 0.50 -7.55 18.11
N TYR A 61 -0.77 -7.30 18.32
CA TYR A 61 -1.50 -7.78 19.51
C TYR A 61 -1.59 -9.31 19.51
N LEU A 62 -1.93 -9.92 18.36
CA LEU A 62 -2.02 -11.38 18.24
C LEU A 62 -0.69 -12.07 18.46
N VAL A 63 0.40 -11.50 17.97
CA VAL A 63 1.77 -12.00 18.21
C VAL A 63 2.09 -12.00 19.70
N ARG A 64 1.78 -10.89 20.37
CA ARG A 64 2.02 -10.77 21.82
C ARG A 64 1.24 -11.82 22.59
N GLU A 65 -0.03 -12.01 22.24
CA GLU A 65 -0.90 -13.00 22.87
C GLU A 65 -0.35 -14.43 22.68
N ALA A 66 0.09 -14.78 21.47
CA ALA A 66 0.68 -16.07 21.17
C ALA A 66 1.96 -16.31 21.99
N LYS A 67 2.81 -15.30 22.13
CA LYS A 67 4.03 -15.36 22.96
C LYS A 67 3.69 -15.56 24.44
N ASP A 68 2.68 -14.87 24.96
CA ASP A 68 2.23 -15.00 26.35
C ASP A 68 1.69 -16.40 26.64
N ARG A 69 1.06 -17.03 25.65
CA ARG A 69 0.60 -18.42 25.75
C ARG A 69 1.73 -19.44 25.52
N LYS A 70 2.94 -18.98 25.21
CA LYS A 70 4.10 -19.83 24.87
C LYS A 70 3.85 -20.74 23.65
N ASP A 71 2.99 -20.32 22.74
CA ASP A 71 2.73 -20.99 21.48
C ASP A 71 3.71 -20.46 20.42
N LYS A 72 4.93 -21.01 20.41
CA LYS A 72 6.00 -20.56 19.53
C LYS A 72 5.67 -20.72 18.07
N LYS A 73 5.05 -21.83 17.70
CA LYS A 73 4.68 -22.12 16.30
C LYS A 73 3.70 -21.09 15.76
N LEU A 74 2.67 -20.76 16.55
CA LEU A 74 1.70 -19.74 16.18
C LEU A 74 2.34 -18.35 16.14
N ALA A 75 3.18 -18.03 17.12
CA ALA A 75 3.88 -16.74 17.14
C ALA A 75 4.77 -16.55 15.91
N ASP A 76 5.53 -17.56 15.51
CA ASP A 76 6.40 -17.51 14.34
C ASP A 76 5.57 -17.35 13.04
N ASP A 77 4.46 -18.07 12.90
CA ASP A 77 3.54 -17.96 11.77
C ASP A 77 2.98 -16.52 11.64
N LEU A 78 2.53 -15.97 12.75
CA LEU A 78 1.98 -14.61 12.80
C LEU A 78 3.05 -13.54 12.53
N ILE A 79 4.27 -13.75 13.00
CA ILE A 79 5.40 -12.84 12.72
C ILE A 79 5.72 -12.82 11.22
N ASP A 80 5.75 -13.97 10.56
CA ASP A 80 5.98 -14.06 9.12
C ASP A 80 4.91 -13.31 8.34
N LYS A 81 3.65 -13.51 8.68
CA LYS A 81 2.52 -12.81 8.06
C LYS A 81 2.59 -11.30 8.29
N LYS A 82 2.91 -10.90 9.51
CA LYS A 82 3.08 -9.49 9.88
C LYS A 82 4.17 -8.82 9.05
N GLU A 83 5.29 -9.51 8.84
CA GLU A 83 6.39 -8.99 8.03
C GLU A 83 5.99 -8.82 6.55
N LEU A 84 5.26 -9.78 5.98
CA LEU A 84 4.72 -9.67 4.62
C LEU A 84 3.79 -8.45 4.48
N ILE A 85 2.91 -8.24 5.45
CA ILE A 85 1.99 -7.08 5.46
C ILE A 85 2.79 -5.77 5.56
N TYR A 86 3.79 -5.72 6.41
CA TYR A 86 4.65 -4.55 6.58
C TYR A 86 5.38 -4.20 5.28
N LEU A 87 5.96 -5.17 4.59
CA LEU A 87 6.65 -4.95 3.31
C LEU A 87 5.69 -4.44 2.22
N SER A 88 4.48 -4.98 2.16
CA SER A 88 3.45 -4.50 1.23
C SER A 88 3.01 -3.07 1.55
N MET A 89 2.93 -2.73 2.83
CA MET A 89 2.61 -1.38 3.29
C MET A 89 3.69 -0.38 2.87
N GLU A 90 4.97 -0.74 3.05
CA GLU A 90 6.09 0.10 2.60
C GLU A 90 6.10 0.29 1.09
N THR A 91 5.84 -0.77 0.32
CA THR A 91 5.76 -0.70 -1.13
C THR A 91 4.66 0.25 -1.58
N ALA A 92 3.47 0.15 -0.98
CA ALA A 92 2.35 1.05 -1.27
C ALA A 92 2.72 2.51 -0.97
N ASN A 93 3.40 2.77 0.12
CA ASN A 93 3.83 4.12 0.48
C ASN A 93 4.84 4.70 -0.51
N LYS A 94 5.82 3.90 -0.94
CA LYS A 94 6.81 4.32 -1.95
C LYS A 94 6.16 4.61 -3.30
N GLN A 95 5.23 3.77 -3.73
CA GLN A 95 4.48 3.97 -4.97
C GLN A 95 3.65 5.26 -4.90
N ARG A 96 2.97 5.51 -3.78
CA ARG A 96 2.21 6.74 -3.56
C ARG A 96 3.10 7.97 -3.62
N GLU A 97 4.27 7.94 -2.99
CA GLU A 97 5.22 9.05 -3.02
C GLU A 97 5.70 9.34 -4.45
N THR A 98 6.01 8.31 -5.22
CA THR A 98 6.43 8.44 -6.60
C THR A 98 5.34 9.10 -7.45
N LEU A 99 4.10 8.62 -7.35
CA LEU A 99 2.97 9.21 -8.07
C LEU A 99 2.70 10.64 -7.63
N SER A 100 2.79 10.93 -6.33
CA SER A 100 2.60 12.27 -5.79
C SER A 100 3.59 13.27 -6.41
N ARG A 101 4.85 12.89 -6.55
CA ARG A 101 5.87 13.73 -7.20
C ARG A 101 5.55 13.95 -8.67
N MET A 102 5.18 12.90 -9.41
CA MET A 102 4.84 12.99 -10.83
C MET A 102 3.63 13.90 -11.06
N VAL A 103 2.59 13.76 -10.24
CA VAL A 103 1.38 14.58 -10.30
C VAL A 103 1.72 16.04 -10.00
N THR A 104 2.50 16.30 -8.96
CA THR A 104 2.91 17.66 -8.58
C THR A 104 3.71 18.33 -9.69
N ILE A 105 4.68 17.64 -10.28
CA ILE A 105 5.49 18.16 -11.39
C ILE A 105 4.59 18.51 -12.58
N LYS A 106 3.63 17.65 -12.92
CA LYS A 106 2.72 17.88 -14.04
C LYS A 106 1.79 19.07 -13.78
N GLN A 107 1.30 19.23 -12.55
CA GLN A 107 0.46 20.34 -12.17
C GLN A 107 1.22 21.68 -12.26
N ILE A 108 2.46 21.72 -11.78
CA ILE A 108 3.32 22.91 -11.89
C ILE A 108 3.56 23.27 -13.35
N ALA A 109 3.90 22.29 -14.20
CA ALA A 109 4.12 22.49 -15.63
C ALA A 109 2.87 23.05 -16.33
N ASN A 110 1.67 22.55 -15.96
CA ASN A 110 0.40 23.05 -16.51
C ASN A 110 0.11 24.47 -16.07
N GLU A 111 0.43 24.84 -14.84
CA GLU A 111 0.26 26.21 -14.31
C GLU A 111 1.21 27.18 -15.02
N GLU A 112 2.45 26.81 -15.27
CA GLU A 112 3.41 27.59 -16.01
C GLU A 112 2.96 27.85 -17.45
N LEU A 113 2.44 26.82 -18.14
CA LEU A 113 1.89 26.96 -19.49
C LEU A 113 0.68 27.90 -19.51
N LYS A 114 -0.18 27.84 -18.51
CA LYS A 114 -1.30 28.77 -18.35
C LYS A 114 -0.82 30.21 -18.20
N SER A 115 0.16 30.44 -17.36
CA SER A 115 0.75 31.77 -17.17
C SER A 115 1.33 32.34 -18.46
N LEU A 116 2.05 31.52 -19.23
CA LEU A 116 2.62 31.94 -20.51
C LEU A 116 1.55 32.24 -21.56
N SER A 117 0.43 31.52 -21.56
CA SER A 117 -0.67 31.76 -22.52
C SER A 117 -1.46 33.01 -22.20
N LEU A 118 -1.39 33.55 -20.99
CA LEU A 118 -2.04 34.78 -20.58
C LEU A 118 -1.20 36.06 -20.90
N LEU A 119 0.03 35.85 -21.23
CA LEU A 119 0.92 36.96 -21.66
C LEU A 119 0.75 37.25 -23.14
#